data_b73c36d6b7c84862f70d48dcd86e4b9a
#
_entry.id   b73c36d6b7c84862f70d48dcd86e4b9a
#
_cell.length_a   1.000
_cell.length_b   1.000
_cell.length_c   1.000
_cell.angle_alpha   90.00
_cell.angle_beta   90.00
_cell.angle_gamma   90.00
#
_symmetry.space_group_name_H-M   'P 1'
#
loop_
_entity.id
_entity.type
_entity.pdbx_description
1 polymer ?
#
loop_
_entity_poly.entity_id
_entity_poly.type
_entity_poly.pdbx_seq_one_letter_code
_entity_poly.pdbx_strand_id
1 'polypeptide(L)'
;MNSKYIFILFYIIVYTASYGQNNEQISQGKITFVTSKNVYVKFNSTDNINIGDSLQVGEYEIYCLVVKNKSSSSVVCTIINECITNTGDIVIHKPKTKNEDLEKIETNELIEEEKQSDNVEQALIDENQKKKKSSFTEDINARLSVASYSNLSDIRDNRHRIMSRFSLNANHINNSKFSVNTYLNYTNNIISGGDSDTRNSSYFNIYNLAVRYDIDTTLSVTLGRKINYKASTIGATDGIQAEKYFGKNYVGAMAGFRPDIYDYGFNSDLFQYSAYLGRETFSENFYSQTTLGFAEQKNSGEIDRRYVYFQHSSTVFKKLNLFSSMELDLYSKVNGVESTDVRLTNLYLSARYRFNRKVNLSLSYDSRKRILYYETFQTDIERLLDGDIARQGIRARINIKPVKYVNAGLSYSKRFQNDTENKSDNYYGYVGYSKIPIIGGRASLTYNMNSSNYLVSNIASIRYSRSFMEQRLNADFYYRFVNYNYAANIPNFSQNYVGSYVSYYINRLFTVSLSGEFSTYDKENNYRINARIIKRFYRNRKK
;
A
#
# COMPACT_ATOMS: atom_id res chain seq x y z
N MET A 1 21.10 -36.02 22.48
CA MET A 1 21.39 -34.73 23.14
C MET A 1 20.21 -34.44 24.05
N ASN A 2 20.42 -34.47 25.37
CA ASN A 2 19.39 -34.60 26.39
C ASN A 2 18.48 -33.39 26.55
N SER A 3 17.19 -33.60 26.51
CA SER A 3 16.06 -32.66 26.71
C SER A 3 16.17 -31.78 27.97
N LYS A 4 17.05 -32.06 28.90
CA LYS A 4 17.24 -31.31 30.15
C LYS A 4 17.98 -29.98 29.98
N TYR A 5 18.75 -29.80 28.92
CA TYR A 5 19.50 -28.57 28.69
C TYR A 5 18.67 -27.47 28.01
N ILE A 6 17.57 -27.84 27.35
CA ILE A 6 16.65 -26.87 26.72
C ILE A 6 15.81 -26.12 27.79
N PHE A 7 15.45 -26.80 28.87
CA PHE A 7 14.70 -26.18 29.99
C PHE A 7 15.57 -25.23 30.82
N ILE A 8 16.85 -25.48 30.95
CA ILE A 8 17.78 -24.61 31.70
C ILE A 8 18.05 -23.32 30.92
N LEU A 9 18.11 -23.37 29.59
CA LEU A 9 18.27 -22.17 28.76
C LEU A 9 17.03 -21.28 28.78
N PHE A 10 15.84 -21.87 28.94
CA PHE A 10 14.59 -21.11 29.04
C PHE A 10 14.41 -20.44 30.42
N TYR A 11 14.95 -21.04 31.48
CA TYR A 11 14.88 -20.48 32.84
C TYR A 11 15.84 -19.31 33.08
N ILE A 12 16.98 -19.27 32.42
CA ILE A 12 17.97 -18.18 32.52
C ILE A 12 17.48 -16.90 31.81
N ILE A 13 16.61 -17.04 30.79
CA ILE A 13 16.06 -15.88 30.04
C ILE A 13 14.95 -15.16 30.84
N VAL A 14 14.32 -15.81 31.79
CA VAL A 14 13.18 -15.26 32.56
C VAL A 14 13.63 -14.46 33.80
N TYR A 15 14.85 -14.66 34.31
CA TYR A 15 15.30 -14.09 35.59
C TYR A 15 16.02 -12.73 35.54
N THR A 16 16.17 -12.11 34.35
CA THR A 16 16.86 -10.80 34.23
C THR A 16 15.94 -9.60 34.01
N ALA A 17 14.66 -9.70 34.39
CA ALA A 17 13.70 -8.61 34.24
C ALA A 17 13.09 -8.19 35.57
N SER A 18 13.90 -7.65 36.50
CA SER A 18 13.36 -6.86 37.62
C SER A 18 14.50 -6.04 38.22
N TYR A 19 14.43 -4.77 38.01
CA TYR A 19 14.76 -3.64 38.88
C TYR A 19 14.96 -2.39 38.02
N GLY A 20 14.03 -1.46 38.06
CA GLY A 20 14.16 -0.11 37.51
C GLY A 20 13.45 0.87 38.46
N GLN A 21 14.22 1.66 39.15
CA GLN A 21 13.74 2.76 39.99
C GLN A 21 13.29 3.94 39.12
N ASN A 22 12.17 4.57 39.51
CA ASN A 22 11.65 5.82 38.96
C ASN A 22 12.48 7.00 39.43
N ASN A 23 13.10 7.71 38.49
CA ASN A 23 13.52 9.10 38.67
C ASN A 23 12.90 9.93 37.55
N GLU A 24 12.20 10.99 37.89
CA GLU A 24 11.66 11.99 36.96
C GLU A 24 12.83 12.73 36.31
N GLN A 25 13.21 12.32 35.09
CA GLN A 25 14.24 12.98 34.32
C GLN A 25 13.65 13.75 33.15
N ILE A 26 13.91 15.07 33.15
CA ILE A 26 13.69 15.93 32.00
C ILE A 26 14.55 15.39 30.83
N SER A 27 13.90 15.03 29.71
CA SER A 27 14.58 14.53 28.52
C SER A 27 14.73 15.65 27.49
N GLN A 28 15.98 15.89 27.05
CA GLN A 28 16.29 16.89 26.04
C GLN A 28 16.64 16.21 24.71
N GLY A 29 16.05 16.69 23.61
CA GLY A 29 16.28 16.23 22.25
C GLY A 29 16.55 17.37 21.29
N LYS A 30 16.85 17.04 20.05
CA LYS A 30 17.13 17.99 18.98
C LYS A 30 16.31 17.65 17.73
N ILE A 31 15.71 18.63 17.09
CA ILE A 31 15.00 18.44 15.81
C ILE A 31 16.03 18.08 14.74
N THR A 32 15.88 16.90 14.17
CA THR A 32 16.77 16.38 13.13
C THR A 32 16.21 16.54 11.74
N PHE A 33 14.89 16.57 11.62
CA PHE A 33 14.22 16.72 10.33
C PHE A 33 12.80 17.27 10.53
N VAL A 34 12.36 18.12 9.60
CA VAL A 34 11.02 18.70 9.62
C VAL A 34 10.40 18.50 8.24
N THR A 35 9.22 17.87 8.20
CA THR A 35 8.40 17.72 7.00
C THR A 35 7.20 18.67 7.06
N SER A 36 6.41 18.72 6.02
CA SER A 36 5.16 19.49 6.02
C SER A 36 4.14 19.04 7.09
N LYS A 37 4.26 17.81 7.59
CA LYS A 37 3.31 17.21 8.55
C LYS A 37 3.96 16.77 9.86
N ASN A 38 5.24 16.40 9.83
CA ASN A 38 5.90 15.78 10.96
C ASN A 38 7.24 16.44 11.27
N VAL A 39 7.55 16.52 12.54
CA VAL A 39 8.83 16.95 13.09
C VAL A 39 9.51 15.74 13.71
N TYR A 40 10.73 15.47 13.30
CA TYR A 40 11.53 14.35 13.83
C TYR A 40 12.52 14.87 14.85
N VAL A 41 12.39 14.39 16.07
CA VAL A 41 13.24 14.82 17.20
C VAL A 41 14.07 13.65 17.67
N LYS A 42 15.37 13.85 17.80
CA LYS A 42 16.32 12.85 18.30
C LYS A 42 16.62 13.12 19.76
N PHE A 43 16.48 12.09 20.58
CA PHE A 43 16.83 12.07 22.00
C PHE A 43 17.95 11.06 22.25
N ASN A 44 18.64 11.15 23.38
CA ASN A 44 19.59 10.12 23.82
C ASN A 44 18.88 8.79 24.11
N SER A 45 17.71 8.85 24.76
CA SER A 45 16.75 7.77 24.93
C SER A 45 15.33 8.33 24.91
N THR A 46 14.38 7.55 24.41
CA THR A 46 12.95 7.89 24.41
C THR A 46 12.16 7.02 25.39
N ASP A 47 12.83 6.32 26.30
CA ASP A 47 12.16 5.38 27.21
C ASP A 47 11.10 6.08 28.08
N ASN A 48 11.35 7.31 28.50
CA ASN A 48 10.45 8.14 29.30
C ASN A 48 9.46 9.00 28.48
N ILE A 49 9.49 8.91 27.16
CA ILE A 49 8.59 9.66 26.27
C ILE A 49 7.51 8.71 25.74
N ASN A 50 6.25 9.09 25.90
CA ASN A 50 5.13 8.31 25.40
C ASN A 50 4.49 8.97 24.19
N ILE A 51 3.78 8.17 23.40
CA ILE A 51 2.97 8.68 22.30
C ILE A 51 1.81 9.45 22.90
N GLY A 52 1.57 10.66 22.39
CA GLY A 52 0.62 11.61 22.96
C GLY A 52 1.26 12.66 23.87
N ASP A 53 2.51 12.46 24.31
CA ASP A 53 3.20 13.46 25.09
C ASP A 53 3.42 14.74 24.30
N SER A 54 3.33 15.87 24.98
CA SER A 54 3.56 17.19 24.41
C SER A 54 4.98 17.64 24.72
N LEU A 55 5.66 18.20 23.71
CA LEU A 55 7.05 18.67 23.81
C LEU A 55 7.12 20.16 23.58
N GLN A 56 8.03 20.81 24.30
CA GLN A 56 8.38 22.24 24.14
C GLN A 56 9.55 22.38 23.17
N VAL A 57 9.56 23.44 22.37
CA VAL A 57 10.64 23.72 21.41
C VAL A 57 11.31 25.03 21.78
N GLY A 58 12.63 24.98 21.97
CA GLY A 58 13.43 26.16 22.32
C GLY A 58 13.02 26.79 23.64
N GLU A 59 12.97 28.12 23.68
CA GLU A 59 12.59 28.93 24.83
C GLU A 59 11.07 29.17 24.96
N TYR A 60 10.26 28.56 24.07
CA TYR A 60 8.80 28.72 24.15
C TYR A 60 8.25 28.01 25.38
N GLU A 61 7.54 28.72 26.26
CA GLU A 61 6.85 28.15 27.43
C GLU A 61 5.64 27.28 27.06
N ILE A 62 5.21 27.33 25.78
CA ILE A 62 4.06 26.59 25.28
C ILE A 62 4.49 25.25 24.63
N TYR A 63 3.65 24.24 24.72
CA TYR A 63 3.86 23.00 24.02
C TYR A 63 3.62 23.16 22.52
N CYS A 64 4.64 22.87 21.74
CA CYS A 64 4.66 23.06 20.28
C CYS A 64 4.46 21.77 19.49
N LEU A 65 4.83 20.64 20.08
CA LEU A 65 4.83 19.35 19.39
C LEU A 65 4.09 18.30 20.20
N VAL A 66 3.36 17.40 19.51
CA VAL A 66 2.79 16.19 20.11
C VAL A 66 3.45 14.97 19.48
N VAL A 67 3.91 14.05 20.28
CA VAL A 67 4.54 12.80 19.87
C VAL A 67 3.50 11.89 19.22
N LYS A 68 3.69 11.57 17.97
CA LYS A 68 2.85 10.63 17.20
C LYS A 68 3.45 9.24 17.16
N ASN A 69 4.78 9.17 17.14
CA ASN A 69 5.49 7.91 17.06
C ASN A 69 6.84 8.00 17.73
N LYS A 70 7.35 6.88 18.26
CA LYS A 70 8.68 6.84 18.88
C LYS A 70 9.47 5.59 18.49
N SER A 71 10.79 5.77 18.39
CA SER A 71 11.79 4.70 18.35
C SER A 71 12.64 4.78 19.62
N SER A 72 13.65 3.93 19.75
CA SER A 72 14.55 3.95 20.93
C SER A 72 15.32 5.25 21.15
N SER A 73 15.44 6.11 20.14
CA SER A 73 16.23 7.35 20.20
C SER A 73 15.63 8.50 19.40
N SER A 74 14.42 8.37 18.84
CA SER A 74 13.79 9.43 18.07
C SER A 74 12.27 9.38 18.24
N VAL A 75 11.64 10.53 18.16
CA VAL A 75 10.19 10.66 18.13
C VAL A 75 9.76 11.39 16.87
N VAL A 76 8.60 11.03 16.36
CA VAL A 76 7.91 11.73 15.28
C VAL A 76 6.78 12.51 15.90
N CYS A 77 6.79 13.82 15.68
CA CYS A 77 5.82 14.74 16.28
C CYS A 77 5.04 15.47 15.21
N THR A 78 3.86 15.95 15.58
CA THR A 78 3.11 16.95 14.81
C THR A 78 3.12 18.27 15.56
N ILE A 79 3.17 19.37 14.83
CA ILE A 79 3.06 20.72 15.40
C ILE A 79 1.59 20.94 15.81
N ILE A 80 1.34 21.39 17.02
CA ILE A 80 -0.01 21.63 17.57
C ILE A 80 -0.37 23.09 17.72
N ASN A 81 0.60 23.97 17.80
CA ASN A 81 0.43 25.42 17.89
C ASN A 81 1.21 26.09 16.74
N GLU A 82 1.03 27.40 16.53
CA GLU A 82 1.70 28.15 15.45
C GLU A 82 3.22 28.32 15.67
N CYS A 83 3.88 27.30 16.19
CA CYS A 83 5.31 27.30 16.47
C CYS A 83 6.11 27.12 15.18
N ILE A 84 7.09 27.97 14.99
CA ILE A 84 8.08 27.82 13.91
C ILE A 84 9.16 26.85 14.42
N THR A 85 9.32 25.73 13.73
CA THR A 85 10.31 24.71 14.09
C THR A 85 11.33 24.54 12.99
N ASN A 86 12.61 24.63 13.35
CA ASN A 86 13.73 24.46 12.44
C ASN A 86 14.59 23.25 12.80
N THR A 87 15.27 22.68 11.83
CA THR A 87 16.26 21.64 12.07
C THR A 87 17.38 22.23 12.93
N GLY A 88 17.65 21.58 14.04
CA GLY A 88 18.65 22.04 15.01
C GLY A 88 18.06 22.55 16.32
N ASP A 89 16.77 22.90 16.37
CA ASP A 89 16.11 23.38 17.57
C ASP A 89 16.12 22.33 18.69
N ILE A 90 16.27 22.81 19.93
CA ILE A 90 16.26 21.96 21.11
C ILE A 90 14.81 21.70 21.51
N VAL A 91 14.52 20.47 21.87
CA VAL A 91 13.18 20.03 22.31
C VAL A 91 13.26 19.45 23.72
N ILE A 92 12.36 19.87 24.59
CA ILE A 92 12.31 19.48 25.98
C ILE A 92 11.03 18.69 26.26
N HIS A 93 11.19 17.51 26.87
CA HIS A 93 10.10 16.70 27.41
C HIS A 93 10.12 16.79 28.93
N LYS A 94 9.01 17.25 29.52
CA LYS A 94 8.75 17.21 30.96
C LYS A 94 7.69 16.13 31.19
N PRO A 95 7.97 15.09 32.00
CA PRO A 95 6.98 14.05 32.28
C PRO A 95 5.77 14.64 32.99
N LYS A 96 4.56 14.39 32.50
CA LYS A 96 3.32 14.70 33.19
C LYS A 96 2.99 13.59 34.18
N THR A 97 2.69 13.92 35.41
CA THR A 97 1.99 13.06 36.36
C THR A 97 0.65 12.63 35.77
N LYS A 98 0.38 11.33 35.91
CA LYS A 98 -0.79 10.63 35.36
C LYS A 98 -2.07 11.44 35.41
N ASN A 99 -2.68 11.67 34.25
CA ASN A 99 -4.07 11.34 33.94
C ASN A 99 -4.38 11.63 32.49
N GLU A 100 -5.03 10.63 31.86
CA GLU A 100 -5.83 10.63 30.63
C GLU A 100 -5.12 10.63 29.26
N ASP A 101 -5.11 9.44 28.73
CA ASP A 101 -5.36 8.90 27.38
C ASP A 101 -5.26 9.81 26.15
N LEU A 102 -4.46 9.35 25.16
CA LEU A 102 -4.88 9.10 23.78
C LEU A 102 -3.75 8.59 22.85
N GLU A 103 -4.01 7.58 22.25
CA GLU A 103 -3.71 6.70 21.14
C GLU A 103 -2.69 7.05 20.05
N LYS A 104 -2.04 5.96 19.67
CA LYS A 104 -0.95 5.76 18.71
C LYS A 104 -1.38 5.58 17.27
N ILE A 105 -0.46 5.94 16.37
CA ILE A 105 -0.35 5.34 15.03
C ILE A 105 1.13 5.16 14.67
N GLU A 106 1.51 3.95 14.30
CA GLU A 106 2.84 3.63 13.77
C GLU A 106 2.79 3.39 12.26
N THR A 107 3.74 3.97 11.57
CA THR A 107 4.02 3.79 10.15
C THR A 107 5.13 2.77 9.93
N ASN A 108 4.92 1.86 9.02
CA ASN A 108 5.97 0.98 8.48
C ASN A 108 6.24 1.35 7.02
N GLU A 109 7.45 1.77 6.75
CA GLU A 109 7.99 1.77 5.40
C GLU A 109 9.01 0.64 5.29
N LEU A 110 8.77 -0.31 4.43
CA LEU A 110 9.72 -1.13 3.69
C LEU A 110 9.01 -2.26 2.96
N ILE A 111 8.87 -2.13 1.68
CA ILE A 111 8.89 -3.12 0.59
C ILE A 111 8.12 -2.53 -0.60
N GLU A 112 8.85 -2.05 -1.58
CA GLU A 112 8.26 -1.34 -2.74
C GLU A 112 7.88 -2.24 -3.93
N GLU A 113 8.04 -3.55 -3.88
CA GLU A 113 7.78 -4.41 -5.05
C GLU A 113 6.48 -5.24 -5.00
N GLU A 114 5.74 -5.28 -3.88
CA GLU A 114 4.42 -5.95 -3.79
C GLU A 114 3.25 -4.98 -3.50
N LYS A 115 3.45 -3.66 -3.61
CA LYS A 115 2.52 -2.64 -3.09
C LYS A 115 1.34 -2.26 -3.99
N GLN A 116 0.99 -3.01 -5.01
CA GLN A 116 -0.20 -2.63 -5.80
C GLN A 116 -1.54 -3.06 -5.17
N SER A 117 -1.55 -4.08 -4.29
CA SER A 117 -2.76 -4.48 -3.55
C SER A 117 -2.87 -3.88 -2.15
N ASP A 118 -1.72 -3.61 -1.50
CA ASP A 118 -1.70 -3.08 -0.12
C ASP A 118 -2.00 -1.57 -0.03
N ASN A 119 -1.81 -0.81 -1.12
CA ASN A 119 -2.05 0.64 -1.13
C ASN A 119 -3.54 1.03 -1.08
N VAL A 120 -4.45 0.15 -1.50
CA VAL A 120 -5.89 0.40 -1.40
C VAL A 120 -6.36 0.23 0.04
N GLU A 121 -5.83 -0.76 0.76
CA GLU A 121 -6.20 -1.05 2.15
C GLU A 121 -5.66 0.03 3.11
N GLN A 122 -4.45 0.54 2.89
CA GLN A 122 -3.84 1.59 3.72
C GLN A 122 -4.51 2.97 3.50
N ALA A 123 -4.88 3.29 2.27
CA ALA A 123 -5.62 4.50 1.95
C ALA A 123 -7.03 4.50 2.58
N LEU A 124 -7.66 3.33 2.69
CA LEU A 124 -8.98 3.15 3.32
C LEU A 124 -8.95 3.40 4.84
N ILE A 125 -7.84 3.02 5.51
CA ILE A 125 -7.68 3.21 6.96
C ILE A 125 -7.38 4.68 7.29
N ASP A 126 -6.55 5.36 6.50
CA ASP A 126 -6.18 6.76 6.73
C ASP A 126 -7.32 7.74 6.46
N GLU A 127 -8.21 7.46 5.51
CA GLU A 127 -9.35 8.32 5.21
C GLU A 127 -10.45 8.25 6.29
N ASN A 128 -10.59 7.11 6.96
CA ASN A 128 -11.62 6.88 7.97
C ASN A 128 -11.31 7.47 9.36
N GLN A 129 -10.05 7.68 9.70
CA GLN A 129 -9.69 8.26 11.01
C GLN A 129 -9.89 9.78 11.10
N LYS A 130 -10.09 10.48 9.96
CA LYS A 130 -10.27 11.95 9.93
C LYS A 130 -11.70 12.44 10.17
N LYS A 131 -12.70 11.58 10.29
CA LYS A 131 -14.12 11.95 10.28
C LYS A 131 -14.73 12.41 11.61
N LYS A 132 -13.97 13.02 12.51
CA LYS A 132 -14.55 13.62 13.74
C LYS A 132 -14.33 15.12 13.89
N LYS A 133 -14.45 15.90 12.81
CA LYS A 133 -14.64 17.35 12.90
C LYS A 133 -15.75 17.80 11.95
N SER A 134 -16.83 18.30 12.53
CA SER A 134 -18.04 18.82 11.87
C SER A 134 -17.81 20.17 11.17
N SER A 135 -16.62 20.47 10.69
CA SER A 135 -16.34 21.65 9.88
C SER A 135 -15.72 21.25 8.56
N PHE A 136 -16.22 21.80 7.48
CA PHE A 136 -15.64 21.69 6.15
C PHE A 136 -14.27 22.40 6.16
N THR A 137 -13.21 21.68 6.47
CA THR A 137 -11.86 22.23 6.57
C THR A 137 -11.10 21.90 5.31
N GLU A 138 -10.53 22.93 4.68
CA GLU A 138 -9.72 22.77 3.47
C GLU A 138 -8.50 21.87 3.73
N ASP A 139 -8.31 20.86 2.89
CA ASP A 139 -7.09 20.05 2.79
C ASP A 139 -6.77 19.80 1.33
N ILE A 140 -5.70 20.42 0.82
CA ILE A 140 -5.29 20.33 -0.57
C ILE A 140 -3.92 19.67 -0.64
N ASN A 141 -3.86 18.55 -1.34
CA ASN A 141 -2.64 17.80 -1.61
C ASN A 141 -2.55 17.51 -3.11
N ALA A 142 -1.47 17.97 -3.76
CA ALA A 142 -1.21 17.62 -5.14
C ALA A 142 0.20 17.10 -5.34
N ARG A 143 0.37 16.23 -6.31
CA ARG A 143 1.65 15.62 -6.68
C ARG A 143 1.78 15.53 -8.19
N LEU A 144 2.86 16.05 -8.71
CA LEU A 144 3.32 15.83 -10.08
C LEU A 144 4.56 14.95 -10.05
N SER A 145 4.58 13.89 -10.85
CA SER A 145 5.72 12.99 -10.98
C SER A 145 6.01 12.75 -12.45
N VAL A 146 7.25 12.98 -12.86
CA VAL A 146 7.76 12.61 -14.19
C VAL A 146 8.83 11.55 -13.99
N ALA A 147 8.75 10.45 -14.71
CA ALA A 147 9.69 9.35 -14.64
C ALA A 147 10.09 8.88 -16.04
N SER A 148 11.35 8.55 -16.21
CA SER A 148 11.91 7.92 -17.39
C SER A 148 12.41 6.53 -17.00
N TYR A 149 12.05 5.53 -17.76
CA TYR A 149 12.47 4.13 -17.63
C TYR A 149 13.13 3.70 -18.92
N SER A 150 14.38 3.31 -18.85
CA SER A 150 15.16 2.85 -19.98
C SER A 150 15.66 1.43 -19.74
N ASN A 151 15.31 0.52 -20.62
CA ASN A 151 15.84 -0.83 -20.66
C ASN A 151 16.68 -0.96 -21.94
N LEU A 152 17.99 -1.16 -21.76
CA LEU A 152 18.95 -1.33 -22.83
C LEU A 152 19.43 -2.78 -22.79
N SER A 153 19.49 -3.45 -23.94
CA SER A 153 19.86 -4.85 -24.06
C SER A 153 20.71 -5.07 -25.30
N ASP A 154 21.68 -5.97 -25.19
CA ASP A 154 22.54 -6.33 -26.33
C ASP A 154 21.81 -7.18 -27.37
N ILE A 155 20.66 -7.83 -27.00
CA ILE A 155 19.93 -8.78 -27.83
C ILE A 155 18.47 -8.42 -28.09
N ARG A 156 17.92 -7.51 -27.34
CA ARG A 156 16.51 -7.08 -27.45
C ARG A 156 16.45 -5.62 -27.79
N ASP A 157 15.35 -5.25 -28.43
CA ASP A 157 15.06 -3.85 -28.68
C ASP A 157 15.16 -3.01 -27.42
N ASN A 158 15.80 -1.89 -27.52
CA ASN A 158 15.88 -0.90 -26.46
C ASN A 158 14.49 -0.30 -26.24
N ARG A 159 14.11 -0.19 -24.97
CA ARG A 159 12.80 0.34 -24.59
C ARG A 159 12.96 1.52 -23.67
N HIS A 160 12.38 2.64 -24.08
CA HIS A 160 12.30 3.84 -23.29
C HIS A 160 10.85 4.16 -23.00
N ARG A 161 10.52 4.40 -21.74
CA ARG A 161 9.17 4.79 -21.35
C ARG A 161 9.24 6.06 -20.49
N ILE A 162 8.58 7.11 -20.97
CA ILE A 162 8.38 8.33 -20.22
C ILE A 162 6.97 8.30 -19.63
N MET A 163 6.85 8.56 -18.34
CA MET A 163 5.58 8.53 -17.64
C MET A 163 5.42 9.81 -16.81
N SER A 164 4.34 10.53 -17.04
CA SER A 164 3.94 11.68 -16.26
C SER A 164 2.65 11.40 -15.51
N ARG A 165 2.64 11.64 -14.19
CA ARG A 165 1.48 11.43 -13.33
C ARG A 165 1.16 12.68 -12.57
N PHE A 166 -0.11 13.03 -12.57
CA PHE A 166 -0.65 14.11 -11.76
C PHE A 166 -1.75 13.57 -10.85
N SER A 167 -1.67 13.88 -9.57
CA SER A 167 -2.72 13.59 -8.61
C SER A 167 -3.06 14.83 -7.80
N LEU A 168 -4.35 15.06 -7.58
CA LEU A 168 -4.88 16.16 -6.79
C LEU A 168 -5.99 15.62 -5.89
N ASN A 169 -5.89 15.87 -4.59
CA ASN A 169 -6.96 15.71 -3.63
C ASN A 169 -7.17 17.07 -2.98
N ALA A 170 -8.20 17.77 -3.39
CA ALA A 170 -8.58 19.06 -2.88
C ALA A 170 -9.91 18.93 -2.16
N ASN A 171 -9.86 18.71 -0.86
CA ASN A 171 -11.04 18.55 -0.02
C ASN A 171 -11.47 19.91 0.51
N HIS A 172 -12.77 20.21 0.41
CA HIS A 172 -13.41 21.42 0.95
C HIS A 172 -12.68 22.72 0.57
N ILE A 173 -12.51 22.93 -0.74
CA ILE A 173 -11.80 24.07 -1.31
C ILE A 173 -12.34 25.38 -0.72
N ASN A 174 -11.46 26.23 -0.18
CA ASN A 174 -11.81 27.46 0.55
C ASN A 174 -12.82 27.22 1.73
N ASN A 175 -12.73 26.09 2.40
CA ASN A 175 -13.66 25.64 3.43
C ASN A 175 -15.11 25.52 2.94
N SER A 176 -15.33 25.34 1.66
CA SER A 176 -16.63 25.14 1.03
C SER A 176 -17.06 23.67 1.08
N LYS A 177 -18.22 23.38 0.56
CA LYS A 177 -18.78 22.04 0.39
C LYS A 177 -18.23 21.29 -0.82
N PHE A 178 -17.35 21.93 -1.63
CA PHE A 178 -16.80 21.34 -2.84
C PHE A 178 -15.45 20.70 -2.60
N SER A 179 -15.27 19.51 -3.16
CA SER A 179 -14.02 18.76 -3.19
C SER A 179 -13.74 18.26 -4.60
N VAL A 180 -12.47 18.23 -5.00
CA VAL A 180 -12.05 17.75 -6.32
C VAL A 180 -10.98 16.67 -6.13
N ASN A 181 -11.16 15.54 -6.79
CA ASN A 181 -10.19 14.46 -6.82
C ASN A 181 -9.78 14.19 -8.28
N THR A 182 -8.48 14.13 -8.54
CA THR A 182 -7.95 13.87 -9.89
C THR A 182 -6.76 12.94 -9.83
N TYR A 183 -6.70 11.98 -10.75
CA TYR A 183 -5.53 11.15 -11.00
C TYR A 183 -5.39 10.88 -12.50
N LEU A 184 -4.36 11.51 -13.08
CA LEU A 184 -4.05 11.46 -14.51
C LEU A 184 -2.71 10.76 -14.72
N ASN A 185 -2.60 10.01 -15.79
CA ASN A 185 -1.36 9.37 -16.19
C ASN A 185 -1.17 9.51 -17.71
N TYR A 186 -0.02 10.04 -18.11
CA TYR A 186 0.45 10.02 -19.49
C TYR A 186 1.64 9.10 -19.62
N THR A 187 1.64 8.24 -20.59
CA THR A 187 2.74 7.30 -20.89
C THR A 187 3.10 7.40 -22.36
N ASN A 188 4.39 7.50 -22.64
CA ASN A 188 4.96 7.39 -23.98
C ASN A 188 5.99 6.26 -23.96
N ASN A 189 5.82 5.26 -24.83
CA ASN A 189 6.73 4.14 -25.02
C ASN A 189 7.43 4.30 -26.36
N ILE A 190 8.74 4.19 -26.35
CA ILE A 190 9.61 4.23 -27.51
C ILE A 190 10.37 2.91 -27.53
N ILE A 191 10.25 2.15 -28.61
CA ILE A 191 10.97 0.89 -28.82
C ILE A 191 11.85 1.10 -30.04
N SER A 192 13.16 0.93 -29.87
CA SER A 192 14.18 1.08 -30.92
C SER A 192 14.81 -0.28 -31.21
N GLY A 193 14.53 -0.86 -32.39
CA GLY A 193 15.11 -2.10 -32.86
C GLY A 193 16.30 -1.88 -33.80
N GLY A 194 17.08 -2.94 -34.05
CA GLY A 194 18.32 -2.89 -34.88
C GLY A 194 18.12 -2.54 -36.36
N ASP A 195 16.94 -2.79 -36.94
CA ASP A 195 16.59 -2.52 -38.35
C ASP A 195 15.58 -1.38 -38.47
N SER A 196 15.96 -0.17 -38.05
CA SER A 196 15.34 1.13 -38.37
C SER A 196 13.88 1.38 -37.98
N ASP A 197 13.12 0.46 -37.44
CA ASP A 197 11.71 0.69 -37.06
C ASP A 197 11.56 1.12 -35.60
N THR A 198 11.67 2.43 -35.36
CA THR A 198 11.30 2.99 -34.06
C THR A 198 9.78 3.02 -33.92
N ARG A 199 9.25 2.21 -33.00
CA ARG A 199 7.81 2.20 -32.67
C ARG A 199 7.57 3.13 -31.49
N ASN A 200 6.67 4.09 -31.70
CA ASN A 200 6.25 5.03 -30.67
C ASN A 200 4.76 4.86 -30.39
N SER A 201 4.41 4.69 -29.13
CA SER A 201 3.03 4.63 -28.68
C SER A 201 2.82 5.50 -27.45
N SER A 202 1.81 6.34 -27.48
CA SER A 202 1.46 7.19 -26.35
C SER A 202 0.00 7.03 -25.98
N TYR A 203 -0.30 7.09 -24.69
CA TYR A 203 -1.66 7.03 -24.18
C TYR A 203 -1.80 7.90 -22.93
N PHE A 204 -3.00 8.46 -22.80
CA PHE A 204 -3.39 9.31 -21.69
C PHE A 204 -4.58 8.70 -20.96
N ASN A 205 -4.38 8.33 -19.70
CA ASN A 205 -5.39 7.67 -18.89
C ASN A 205 -5.88 8.61 -17.78
N ILE A 206 -7.18 8.76 -17.69
CA ILE A 206 -7.88 9.44 -16.60
C ILE A 206 -8.39 8.36 -15.64
N TYR A 207 -7.67 8.10 -14.54
CA TYR A 207 -8.10 7.11 -13.54
C TYR A 207 -9.13 7.65 -12.57
N ASN A 208 -9.06 8.95 -12.29
CA ASN A 208 -10.00 9.65 -11.42
C ASN A 208 -10.10 11.10 -11.89
N LEU A 209 -11.32 11.58 -12.04
CA LEU A 209 -11.63 12.99 -12.30
C LEU A 209 -13.04 13.23 -11.80
N ALA A 210 -13.18 13.67 -10.55
CA ALA A 210 -14.46 13.76 -9.89
C ALA A 210 -14.56 15.00 -9.03
N VAL A 211 -15.77 15.58 -9.03
CA VAL A 211 -16.17 16.67 -8.15
C VAL A 211 -17.17 16.11 -7.15
N ARG A 212 -16.93 16.33 -5.87
CA ARG A 212 -17.84 15.98 -4.79
C ARG A 212 -18.42 17.25 -4.19
N TYR A 213 -19.72 17.23 -3.93
CA TYR A 213 -20.45 18.25 -3.22
C TYR A 213 -21.08 17.65 -1.95
N ASP A 214 -20.71 18.16 -0.79
CA ASP A 214 -21.29 17.78 0.49
C ASP A 214 -22.51 18.65 0.76
N ILE A 215 -23.72 18.12 0.52
CA ILE A 215 -24.99 18.85 0.74
C ILE A 215 -25.10 19.21 2.22
N ASP A 216 -24.82 18.24 3.08
CA ASP A 216 -24.66 18.40 4.52
C ASP A 216 -23.56 17.45 5.04
N THR A 217 -23.37 17.35 6.36
CA THR A 217 -22.34 16.50 6.98
C THR A 217 -22.61 15.00 6.79
N THR A 218 -23.79 14.62 6.30
CA THR A 218 -24.22 13.22 6.16
C THR A 218 -24.51 12.82 4.73
N LEU A 219 -24.86 13.79 3.84
CA LEU A 219 -25.21 13.55 2.45
C LEU A 219 -24.19 14.19 1.50
N SER A 220 -23.65 13.38 0.63
CA SER A 220 -22.72 13.82 -0.41
C SER A 220 -23.08 13.25 -1.77
N VAL A 221 -22.82 14.05 -2.80
CA VAL A 221 -22.97 13.66 -4.21
C VAL A 221 -21.64 13.87 -4.91
N THR A 222 -21.24 12.91 -5.73
CA THR A 222 -20.00 12.97 -6.54
C THR A 222 -20.37 12.80 -8.00
N LEU A 223 -19.82 13.64 -8.86
CA LEU A 223 -19.97 13.59 -10.31
C LEU A 223 -18.61 13.40 -10.97
N GLY A 224 -18.55 12.53 -11.96
CA GLY A 224 -17.34 12.24 -12.76
C GLY A 224 -16.82 10.83 -12.56
N ARG A 225 -15.57 10.60 -13.00
CA ARG A 225 -14.91 9.28 -12.90
C ARG A 225 -14.36 9.07 -11.50
N LYS A 226 -14.90 8.11 -10.78
CA LYS A 226 -14.43 7.74 -9.44
C LYS A 226 -14.65 6.27 -9.13
N ILE A 227 -13.69 5.67 -8.41
CA ILE A 227 -13.87 4.37 -7.74
C ILE A 227 -14.40 4.65 -6.33
N ASN A 228 -15.51 4.03 -5.99
CA ASN A 228 -16.05 4.10 -4.63
C ASN A 228 -15.34 3.09 -3.74
N TYR A 229 -14.69 3.52 -2.68
CA TYR A 229 -13.92 2.64 -1.80
C TYR A 229 -14.79 1.65 -0.99
N LYS A 230 -16.08 1.95 -0.75
CA LYS A 230 -17.03 1.05 -0.09
C LYS A 230 -17.57 -0.01 -1.05
N ALA A 231 -17.41 0.22 -2.35
CA ALA A 231 -17.86 -0.63 -3.42
C ALA A 231 -16.76 -0.80 -4.47
N SER A 232 -15.53 -1.05 -4.01
CA SER A 232 -14.33 -1.05 -4.85
C SER A 232 -14.34 -2.11 -5.96
N THR A 233 -15.10 -3.18 -5.77
CA THR A 233 -15.26 -4.26 -6.76
C THR A 233 -16.00 -3.82 -8.03
N ILE A 234 -16.81 -2.76 -7.94
CA ILE A 234 -17.52 -2.20 -9.11
C ILE A 234 -16.55 -1.52 -10.09
N GLY A 235 -15.40 -1.06 -9.57
CA GLY A 235 -14.41 -0.35 -10.37
C GLY A 235 -14.74 1.14 -10.56
N ALA A 236 -14.17 1.73 -11.60
CA ALA A 236 -14.42 3.13 -11.93
C ALA A 236 -15.77 3.30 -12.61
N THR A 237 -16.48 4.37 -12.25
CA THR A 237 -17.75 4.76 -12.86
C THR A 237 -17.68 6.21 -13.31
N ASP A 238 -17.95 6.46 -14.59
CA ASP A 238 -18.11 7.78 -15.19
C ASP A 238 -19.58 8.20 -15.05
N GLY A 239 -19.92 8.84 -13.95
CA GLY A 239 -21.32 9.11 -13.66
C GLY A 239 -21.52 9.83 -12.34
N ILE A 240 -22.65 9.54 -11.72
CA ILE A 240 -23.08 10.13 -10.45
C ILE A 240 -23.03 9.07 -9.35
N GLN A 241 -22.60 9.48 -8.17
CA GLN A 241 -22.59 8.68 -6.95
C GLN A 241 -23.15 9.52 -5.81
N ALA A 242 -24.11 8.97 -5.07
CA ALA A 242 -24.71 9.59 -3.90
C ALA A 242 -24.52 8.69 -2.67
N GLU A 243 -24.26 9.28 -1.52
CA GLU A 243 -24.08 8.56 -0.26
C GLU A 243 -24.71 9.35 0.89
N LYS A 244 -25.52 8.68 1.70
CA LYS A 244 -26.16 9.23 2.90
C LYS A 244 -25.85 8.40 4.13
N TYR A 245 -25.46 9.07 5.21
CA TYR A 245 -25.26 8.48 6.52
C TYR A 245 -26.48 8.67 7.42
N PHE A 246 -26.83 7.63 8.16
CA PHE A 246 -27.85 7.61 9.20
C PHE A 246 -27.20 7.12 10.51
N GLY A 247 -26.53 8.02 11.20
CA GLY A 247 -25.70 7.67 12.34
C GLY A 247 -24.53 6.76 11.97
N LYS A 248 -24.56 5.50 12.42
CA LYS A 248 -23.55 4.49 12.09
C LYS A 248 -23.83 3.75 10.77
N ASN A 249 -25.04 3.85 10.24
CA ASN A 249 -25.42 3.19 9.00
C ASN A 249 -25.26 4.15 7.82
N TYR A 250 -25.02 3.61 6.63
CA TYR A 250 -24.99 4.39 5.40
C TYR A 250 -25.66 3.62 4.27
N VAL A 251 -26.17 4.37 3.33
CA VAL A 251 -26.65 3.87 2.04
C VAL A 251 -26.01 4.68 0.93
N GLY A 252 -25.79 4.06 -0.19
CA GLY A 252 -25.27 4.74 -1.36
C GLY A 252 -25.79 4.10 -2.65
N ALA A 253 -25.78 4.90 -3.69
CA ALA A 253 -26.11 4.46 -5.04
C ALA A 253 -25.17 5.14 -6.03
N MET A 254 -24.92 4.47 -7.15
CA MET A 254 -24.18 5.03 -8.26
C MET A 254 -24.74 4.55 -9.60
N ALA A 255 -24.67 5.41 -10.60
CA ALA A 255 -25.05 5.09 -11.97
C ALA A 255 -24.13 5.85 -12.93
N GLY A 256 -23.79 5.23 -14.04
CA GLY A 256 -22.92 5.80 -15.07
C GLY A 256 -22.30 4.75 -15.96
N PHE A 257 -21.21 5.08 -16.60
CA PHE A 257 -20.56 4.24 -17.58
C PHE A 257 -19.25 3.70 -17.02
N ARG A 258 -18.94 2.45 -17.31
CA ARG A 258 -17.65 1.86 -17.01
C ARG A 258 -16.66 2.27 -18.09
N PRO A 259 -15.46 2.77 -17.73
CA PRO A 259 -14.42 3.02 -18.71
C PRO A 259 -14.05 1.77 -19.49
N ASP A 260 -13.65 1.96 -20.74
CA ASP A 260 -13.10 0.89 -21.55
C ASP A 260 -11.91 0.23 -20.86
N ILE A 261 -11.77 -1.08 -20.98
CA ILE A 261 -10.71 -1.83 -20.28
C ILE A 261 -9.36 -1.77 -20.97
N TYR A 262 -9.31 -1.46 -22.27
CA TYR A 262 -8.06 -1.41 -23.02
C TYR A 262 -7.36 -0.06 -22.92
N ASP A 263 -8.08 1.02 -23.21
CA ASP A 263 -7.52 2.36 -23.26
C ASP A 263 -7.95 3.25 -22.07
N TYR A 264 -8.88 2.75 -21.24
CA TYR A 264 -9.47 3.47 -20.12
C TYR A 264 -10.22 4.75 -20.56
N GLY A 265 -10.65 4.79 -21.81
CA GLY A 265 -11.48 5.84 -22.39
C GLY A 265 -12.91 5.84 -21.85
N PHE A 266 -13.70 6.82 -22.24
CA PHE A 266 -15.14 6.81 -22.00
C PHE A 266 -15.82 5.82 -22.96
N ASN A 267 -16.70 4.96 -22.43
CA ASN A 267 -17.44 3.99 -23.21
C ASN A 267 -18.94 4.06 -22.87
N SER A 268 -19.73 4.58 -23.81
CA SER A 268 -21.18 4.75 -23.64
C SER A 268 -21.96 3.44 -23.68
N ASP A 269 -21.37 2.35 -24.18
CA ASP A 269 -22.06 1.06 -24.29
C ASP A 269 -22.04 0.31 -22.95
N LEU A 270 -21.05 0.59 -22.10
CA LEU A 270 -20.86 -0.08 -20.82
C LEU A 270 -21.55 0.67 -19.67
N PHE A 271 -22.87 0.69 -19.66
CA PHE A 271 -23.64 1.29 -18.58
C PHE A 271 -23.64 0.41 -17.32
N GLN A 272 -23.42 0.98 -16.16
CA GLN A 272 -23.48 0.27 -14.88
C GLN A 272 -24.21 1.08 -13.81
N TYR A 273 -24.91 0.37 -12.93
CA TYR A 273 -25.51 0.95 -11.74
C TYR A 273 -25.38 0.01 -10.55
N SER A 274 -25.39 0.59 -9.36
CA SER A 274 -25.33 -0.17 -8.12
C SER A 274 -25.97 0.58 -6.97
N ALA A 275 -26.41 -0.19 -5.99
CA ALA A 275 -26.84 0.31 -4.69
C ALA A 275 -26.16 -0.50 -3.59
N TYR A 276 -25.81 0.16 -2.49
CA TYR A 276 -25.19 -0.49 -1.35
C TYR A 276 -25.68 0.09 -0.03
N LEU A 277 -25.61 -0.73 0.98
CA LEU A 277 -25.86 -0.34 2.36
C LEU A 277 -24.74 -0.87 3.25
N GLY A 278 -24.52 -0.20 4.34
CA GLY A 278 -23.48 -0.63 5.25
C GLY A 278 -23.56 0.01 6.62
N ARG A 279 -22.65 -0.43 7.45
CA ARG A 279 -22.52 0.04 8.83
C ARG A 279 -21.06 0.27 9.17
N GLU A 280 -20.80 1.40 9.83
CA GLU A 280 -19.51 1.78 10.34
C GLU A 280 -19.61 1.98 11.86
N THR A 281 -18.75 1.31 12.60
CA THR A 281 -18.76 1.37 14.06
C THR A 281 -17.37 1.72 14.57
N PHE A 282 -17.30 2.74 15.40
CA PHE A 282 -16.08 3.16 16.10
C PHE A 282 -16.28 3.05 17.60
N SER A 283 -15.34 2.44 18.25
CA SER A 283 -15.14 2.52 19.70
C SER A 283 -13.65 2.52 19.99
N GLU A 284 -13.27 2.71 21.24
CA GLU A 284 -11.86 2.80 21.64
C GLU A 284 -11.00 1.60 21.20
N ASN A 285 -11.55 0.39 21.24
CA ASN A 285 -10.83 -0.85 20.96
C ASN A 285 -11.37 -1.61 19.75
N PHE A 286 -12.33 -1.03 19.03
CA PHE A 286 -13.01 -1.69 17.94
C PHE A 286 -13.38 -0.72 16.83
N TYR A 287 -12.95 -1.05 15.63
CA TYR A 287 -13.41 -0.43 14.40
C TYR A 287 -14.02 -1.52 13.51
N SER A 288 -15.14 -1.25 12.88
CA SER A 288 -15.63 -2.11 11.80
C SER A 288 -16.39 -1.31 10.75
N GLN A 289 -16.22 -1.71 9.51
CA GLN A 289 -16.98 -1.25 8.36
C GLN A 289 -17.45 -2.46 7.58
N THR A 290 -18.74 -2.57 7.36
CA THR A 290 -19.36 -3.64 6.59
C THR A 290 -20.22 -3.02 5.51
N THR A 291 -20.08 -3.49 4.28
CA THR A 291 -20.86 -3.06 3.11
C THR A 291 -21.43 -4.29 2.41
N LEU A 292 -22.68 -4.23 2.07
CA LEU A 292 -23.37 -5.17 1.19
C LEU A 292 -23.96 -4.37 0.04
N GLY A 293 -23.80 -4.83 -1.18
CA GLY A 293 -24.30 -4.12 -2.35
C GLY A 293 -24.65 -5.05 -3.50
N PHE A 294 -25.42 -4.48 -4.41
CA PHE A 294 -25.84 -5.07 -5.67
C PHE A 294 -25.31 -4.20 -6.80
N ALA A 295 -24.87 -4.83 -7.87
CA ALA A 295 -24.42 -4.14 -9.08
C ALA A 295 -24.86 -4.88 -10.34
N GLU A 296 -25.23 -4.12 -11.35
CA GLU A 296 -25.50 -4.61 -12.70
C GLU A 296 -24.74 -3.77 -13.71
N GLN A 297 -24.11 -4.43 -14.65
CA GLN A 297 -23.45 -3.86 -15.81
C GLN A 297 -24.18 -4.33 -17.06
N LYS A 298 -24.34 -3.41 -18.00
CA LYS A 298 -24.91 -3.65 -19.32
C LYS A 298 -23.90 -3.28 -20.40
N ASN A 299 -23.99 -3.95 -21.53
CA ASN A 299 -23.30 -3.56 -22.77
C ASN A 299 -24.35 -3.39 -23.86
N SER A 300 -24.42 -2.21 -24.47
CA SER A 300 -25.40 -1.87 -25.53
C SER A 300 -26.85 -2.19 -25.14
N GLY A 301 -27.18 -2.09 -23.84
CA GLY A 301 -28.53 -2.34 -23.30
C GLY A 301 -28.75 -3.74 -22.76
N GLU A 302 -28.00 -4.75 -23.20
CA GLU A 302 -28.07 -6.12 -22.72
C GLU A 302 -27.30 -6.31 -21.41
N ILE A 303 -27.73 -7.28 -20.58
CA ILE A 303 -27.08 -7.55 -19.30
C ILE A 303 -25.75 -8.26 -19.55
N ASP A 304 -24.67 -7.60 -19.17
CA ASP A 304 -23.30 -8.10 -19.31
C ASP A 304 -22.82 -8.83 -18.05
N ARG A 305 -23.21 -8.32 -16.88
CA ARG A 305 -22.92 -8.92 -15.57
C ARG A 305 -23.89 -8.41 -14.50
N ARG A 306 -24.39 -9.28 -13.63
CA ARG A 306 -25.17 -8.94 -12.44
C ARG A 306 -24.60 -9.67 -11.24
N TYR A 307 -24.34 -8.95 -10.13
CA TYR A 307 -23.72 -9.56 -8.96
C TYR A 307 -24.01 -8.83 -7.65
N VAL A 308 -23.85 -9.58 -6.57
CA VAL A 308 -23.85 -9.05 -5.21
C VAL A 308 -22.40 -9.04 -4.72
N TYR A 309 -22.03 -8.02 -3.99
CA TYR A 309 -20.75 -7.96 -3.30
C TYR A 309 -20.90 -7.71 -1.81
N PHE A 310 -19.98 -8.26 -1.06
CA PHE A 310 -19.83 -8.05 0.36
C PHE A 310 -18.40 -7.62 0.67
N GLN A 311 -18.25 -6.63 1.53
CA GLN A 311 -16.95 -6.18 2.02
C GLN A 311 -17.03 -5.93 3.52
N HIS A 312 -16.05 -6.44 4.25
CA HIS A 312 -15.91 -6.21 5.68
C HIS A 312 -14.46 -5.87 6.03
N SER A 313 -14.26 -4.83 6.83
CA SER A 313 -12.98 -4.47 7.42
C SER A 313 -13.17 -4.21 8.90
N SER A 314 -12.36 -4.81 9.75
CA SER A 314 -12.43 -4.56 11.19
C SER A 314 -11.08 -4.62 11.87
N THR A 315 -10.95 -3.82 12.93
CA THR A 315 -9.84 -3.87 13.87
C THR A 315 -10.41 -4.15 15.26
N VAL A 316 -10.00 -5.25 15.86
CA VAL A 316 -10.50 -5.73 17.16
C VAL A 316 -9.36 -5.67 18.17
N PHE A 317 -9.64 -5.09 19.35
CA PHE A 317 -8.67 -4.91 20.45
C PHE A 317 -7.34 -4.26 20.00
N LYS A 318 -7.36 -3.41 18.97
CA LYS A 318 -6.15 -2.77 18.40
C LYS A 318 -5.06 -3.77 17.95
N LYS A 319 -5.35 -5.08 17.90
CA LYS A 319 -4.39 -6.15 17.64
C LYS A 319 -4.77 -7.06 16.48
N LEU A 320 -6.06 -7.29 16.24
CA LEU A 320 -6.56 -8.16 15.19
C LEU A 320 -7.21 -7.31 14.10
N ASN A 321 -6.62 -7.32 12.91
CA ASN A 321 -7.22 -6.73 11.72
C ASN A 321 -7.80 -7.87 10.87
N LEU A 322 -9.07 -7.73 10.52
CA LEU A 322 -9.78 -8.65 9.63
C LEU A 322 -10.23 -7.89 8.40
N PHE A 323 -10.07 -8.50 7.25
CA PHE A 323 -10.62 -8.00 6.01
C PHE A 323 -11.20 -9.17 5.20
N SER A 324 -12.38 -8.96 4.63
CA SER A 324 -12.99 -9.89 3.68
C SER A 324 -13.68 -9.15 2.56
N SER A 325 -13.61 -9.70 1.36
CA SER A 325 -14.42 -9.28 0.22
C SER A 325 -14.93 -10.51 -0.54
N MET A 326 -16.16 -10.43 -1.03
CA MET A 326 -16.80 -11.52 -1.76
C MET A 326 -17.67 -10.95 -2.87
N GLU A 327 -17.67 -11.62 -4.02
CA GLU A 327 -18.56 -11.35 -5.14
C GLU A 327 -19.29 -12.64 -5.53
N LEU A 328 -20.60 -12.52 -5.68
CA LEU A 328 -21.50 -13.59 -6.14
C LEU A 328 -22.17 -13.10 -7.42
N ASP A 329 -21.81 -13.67 -8.54
CA ASP A 329 -22.52 -13.42 -9.79
C ASP A 329 -23.90 -14.10 -9.78
N LEU A 330 -24.90 -13.40 -10.25
CA LEU A 330 -26.31 -13.82 -10.23
C LEU A 330 -26.91 -13.97 -11.63
N TYR A 331 -26.13 -13.84 -12.68
CA TYR A 331 -26.57 -13.86 -14.06
C TYR A 331 -25.73 -14.83 -14.88
N SER A 332 -26.40 -15.60 -15.67
CA SER A 332 -25.81 -16.52 -16.66
C SER A 332 -26.61 -16.46 -17.95
N LYS A 333 -25.91 -16.51 -19.09
CA LYS A 333 -26.50 -16.57 -20.43
C LYS A 333 -25.81 -17.69 -21.19
N VAL A 334 -26.52 -18.78 -21.48
CA VAL A 334 -26.01 -19.95 -22.20
C VAL A 334 -26.87 -20.15 -23.43
N ASN A 335 -26.25 -20.20 -24.63
CA ASN A 335 -26.93 -20.33 -25.93
C ASN A 335 -28.08 -19.32 -26.12
N GLY A 336 -27.86 -18.07 -25.65
CA GLY A 336 -28.87 -17.01 -25.75
C GLY A 336 -29.99 -17.10 -24.71
N VAL A 337 -30.02 -18.14 -23.87
CA VAL A 337 -31.00 -18.28 -22.78
C VAL A 337 -30.46 -17.68 -21.49
N GLU A 338 -31.15 -16.68 -20.99
CA GLU A 338 -30.82 -16.04 -19.71
C GLU A 338 -31.33 -16.88 -18.53
N SER A 339 -30.50 -16.99 -17.51
CA SER A 339 -30.86 -17.66 -16.26
C SER A 339 -30.26 -16.97 -15.05
N THR A 340 -30.85 -17.23 -13.88
CA THR A 340 -30.26 -16.82 -12.60
C THR A 340 -29.46 -18.00 -12.06
N ASP A 341 -28.15 -17.82 -11.97
CA ASP A 341 -27.23 -18.80 -11.42
C ASP A 341 -26.33 -18.12 -10.40
N VAL A 342 -26.17 -18.74 -9.22
CA VAL A 342 -25.36 -18.19 -8.13
C VAL A 342 -23.95 -18.75 -8.23
N ARG A 343 -23.01 -17.90 -8.62
CA ARG A 343 -21.62 -18.29 -8.83
C ARG A 343 -20.68 -17.44 -7.98
N LEU A 344 -19.92 -18.07 -7.08
CA LEU A 344 -18.87 -17.38 -6.33
C LEU A 344 -17.69 -17.08 -7.24
N THR A 345 -17.50 -15.80 -7.58
CA THR A 345 -16.47 -15.34 -8.52
C THR A 345 -15.21 -14.86 -7.82
N ASN A 346 -15.37 -14.23 -6.67
CA ASN A 346 -14.25 -13.70 -5.91
C ASN A 346 -14.50 -13.88 -4.42
N LEU A 347 -13.51 -14.41 -3.73
CA LEU A 347 -13.46 -14.47 -2.26
C LEU A 347 -12.04 -14.14 -1.82
N TYR A 348 -11.90 -13.13 -1.00
CA TYR A 348 -10.66 -12.78 -0.32
C TYR A 348 -10.89 -12.63 1.17
N LEU A 349 -10.09 -13.34 1.96
CA LEU A 349 -10.11 -13.30 3.42
C LEU A 349 -8.69 -12.99 3.91
N SER A 350 -8.55 -12.07 4.84
CA SER A 350 -7.28 -11.85 5.52
C SER A 350 -7.46 -11.56 7.01
N ALA A 351 -6.51 -12.05 7.79
CA ALA A 351 -6.43 -11.82 9.22
C ALA A 351 -4.98 -11.49 9.58
N ARG A 352 -4.78 -10.37 10.25
CA ARG A 352 -3.48 -9.98 10.80
C ARG A 352 -3.60 -9.82 12.30
N TYR A 353 -2.81 -10.60 13.03
CA TYR A 353 -2.78 -10.53 14.49
C TYR A 353 -1.42 -10.04 15.00
N ARG A 354 -1.45 -8.97 15.79
CA ARG A 354 -0.27 -8.42 16.46
C ARG A 354 -0.24 -8.94 17.90
N PHE A 355 0.58 -9.96 18.14
CA PHE A 355 0.79 -10.49 19.50
C PHE A 355 1.34 -9.40 20.43
N ASN A 356 2.38 -8.73 19.96
CA ASN A 356 3.03 -7.62 20.65
C ASN A 356 3.79 -6.75 19.60
N ARG A 357 4.58 -5.77 20.07
CA ARG A 357 5.40 -4.91 19.19
C ARG A 357 6.51 -5.66 18.43
N LYS A 358 6.82 -6.91 18.85
CA LYS A 358 7.92 -7.70 18.28
C LYS A 358 7.43 -8.79 17.34
N VAL A 359 6.18 -9.24 17.43
CA VAL A 359 5.66 -10.38 16.67
C VAL A 359 4.30 -10.06 16.08
N ASN A 360 4.17 -10.22 14.77
CA ASN A 360 2.89 -10.21 14.08
C ASN A 360 2.78 -11.40 13.11
N LEU A 361 1.57 -11.92 12.98
CA LEU A 361 1.17 -13.00 12.08
C LEU A 361 0.12 -12.48 11.12
N SER A 362 0.24 -12.81 9.86
CA SER A 362 -0.78 -12.52 8.84
C SER A 362 -1.12 -13.80 8.10
N LEU A 363 -2.41 -14.05 7.93
CA LEU A 363 -2.96 -15.16 7.16
C LEU A 363 -3.90 -14.59 6.11
N SER A 364 -3.87 -15.11 4.90
CA SER A 364 -4.85 -14.77 3.87
C SER A 364 -5.20 -15.96 3.01
N TYR A 365 -6.41 -15.96 2.52
CA TYR A 365 -6.94 -16.88 1.53
C TYR A 365 -7.61 -16.10 0.42
N ASP A 366 -7.36 -16.47 -0.82
CA ASP A 366 -8.05 -15.96 -1.99
C ASP A 366 -8.56 -17.09 -2.87
N SER A 367 -9.72 -16.90 -3.45
CA SER A 367 -10.32 -17.76 -4.45
C SER A 367 -10.94 -16.91 -5.53
N ARG A 368 -10.50 -17.07 -6.77
CA ARG A 368 -10.97 -16.28 -7.90
C ARG A 368 -11.29 -17.16 -9.09
N LYS A 369 -12.49 -17.01 -9.60
CA LYS A 369 -12.89 -17.48 -10.90
C LYS A 369 -12.76 -16.35 -11.91
N ARG A 370 -12.70 -16.70 -13.19
CA ARG A 370 -12.79 -15.69 -14.26
C ARG A 370 -14.15 -15.01 -14.20
N ILE A 371 -14.16 -13.69 -14.28
CA ILE A 371 -15.41 -12.92 -14.41
C ILE A 371 -15.91 -13.10 -15.84
N LEU A 372 -17.15 -13.54 -15.99
CA LEU A 372 -17.81 -13.68 -17.27
C LEU A 372 -18.56 -12.39 -17.59
N TYR A 373 -18.20 -11.77 -18.69
CA TYR A 373 -18.90 -10.63 -19.29
C TYR A 373 -19.57 -11.13 -20.55
N TYR A 374 -20.89 -11.32 -20.49
CA TYR A 374 -21.61 -12.06 -21.50
C TYR A 374 -21.73 -11.35 -22.84
N GLU A 375 -21.63 -10.05 -22.87
CA GLU A 375 -21.73 -9.24 -24.08
C GLU A 375 -20.40 -8.56 -24.47
N THR A 376 -19.47 -8.38 -23.50
CA THR A 376 -18.22 -7.65 -23.77
C THR A 376 -17.10 -8.54 -24.32
N PHE A 377 -16.99 -9.80 -23.89
CA PHE A 377 -15.77 -10.59 -24.10
C PHE A 377 -15.99 -12.00 -24.62
N GLN A 378 -17.16 -12.37 -25.14
CA GLN A 378 -17.35 -13.79 -25.43
C GLN A 378 -17.48 -14.12 -26.89
N THR A 379 -16.44 -14.81 -27.42
CA THR A 379 -16.61 -15.78 -28.47
C THR A 379 -17.05 -17.12 -27.85
N ASP A 380 -17.84 -17.91 -28.58
CA ASP A 380 -18.30 -19.23 -28.11
C ASP A 380 -17.13 -20.18 -27.77
N ILE A 381 -15.96 -19.97 -28.37
CA ILE A 381 -14.72 -20.70 -28.09
C ILE A 381 -14.19 -20.34 -26.71
N GLU A 382 -14.22 -19.08 -26.32
CA GLU A 382 -13.77 -18.64 -24.98
C GLU A 382 -14.68 -19.19 -23.87
N ARG A 383 -15.97 -19.35 -24.13
CA ARG A 383 -16.92 -19.99 -23.20
C ARG A 383 -16.63 -21.48 -23.01
N LEU A 384 -16.29 -22.19 -24.07
CA LEU A 384 -15.98 -23.62 -24.03
C LEU A 384 -14.64 -23.92 -23.36
N LEU A 385 -13.67 -23.01 -23.49
CA LEU A 385 -12.35 -23.12 -22.87
C LEU A 385 -12.32 -22.65 -21.42
N ASP A 386 -13.36 -21.97 -20.96
CA ASP A 386 -13.41 -21.41 -19.61
C ASP A 386 -13.90 -22.45 -18.62
N GLY A 387 -13.02 -23.39 -18.26
CA GLY A 387 -13.28 -24.24 -17.11
C GLY A 387 -13.60 -23.38 -15.90
N ASP A 388 -14.76 -23.59 -15.27
CA ASP A 388 -15.22 -22.88 -14.06
C ASP A 388 -14.34 -23.16 -12.82
N ILE A 389 -13.02 -23.26 -13.06
CA ILE A 389 -12.03 -23.67 -12.06
C ILE A 389 -11.52 -22.44 -11.33
N ALA A 390 -11.71 -22.41 -10.03
CA ALA A 390 -11.20 -21.35 -9.18
C ALA A 390 -9.68 -21.44 -9.02
N ARG A 391 -8.99 -20.32 -9.22
CA ARG A 391 -7.60 -20.14 -8.77
C ARG A 391 -7.62 -19.79 -7.30
N GLN A 392 -6.97 -20.61 -6.50
CA GLN A 392 -6.96 -20.46 -5.05
C GLN A 392 -5.55 -20.14 -4.56
N GLY A 393 -5.47 -19.37 -3.49
CA GLY A 393 -4.22 -19.01 -2.84
C GLY A 393 -4.34 -18.99 -1.32
N ILE A 394 -3.34 -19.55 -0.65
CA ILE A 394 -3.19 -19.43 0.80
C ILE A 394 -1.84 -18.77 1.07
N ARG A 395 -1.80 -17.80 1.98
CA ARG A 395 -0.55 -17.17 2.42
C ARG A 395 -0.52 -17.07 3.94
N ALA A 396 0.61 -17.47 4.50
CA ALA A 396 0.95 -17.25 5.90
C ALA A 396 2.25 -16.44 5.99
N ARG A 397 2.28 -15.40 6.83
CA ARG A 397 3.46 -14.57 7.05
C ARG A 397 3.63 -14.29 8.53
N ILE A 398 4.85 -14.47 9.02
CA ILE A 398 5.25 -14.07 10.36
C ILE A 398 6.41 -13.07 10.27
N ASN A 399 6.32 -11.97 11.02
CA ASN A 399 7.41 -11.02 11.17
C ASN A 399 7.75 -10.91 12.65
N ILE A 400 9.05 -10.90 12.95
CA ILE A 400 9.60 -10.87 14.29
C ILE A 400 10.70 -9.81 14.42
N LYS A 401 10.78 -9.23 15.61
CA LYS A 401 11.91 -8.36 16.03
C LYS A 401 12.56 -9.02 17.24
N PRO A 402 13.45 -10.02 17.03
CA PRO A 402 13.98 -10.84 18.12
C PRO A 402 14.81 -10.02 19.10
N VAL A 403 15.67 -9.17 18.58
CA VAL A 403 16.53 -8.27 19.35
C VAL A 403 16.50 -6.86 18.78
N LYS A 404 17.09 -5.90 19.49
CA LYS A 404 17.22 -4.51 19.05
C LYS A 404 17.92 -4.45 17.69
N TYR A 405 17.36 -3.66 16.77
CA TYR A 405 17.87 -3.45 15.39
C TYR A 405 17.75 -4.64 14.44
N VAL A 406 17.35 -5.83 14.89
CA VAL A 406 17.14 -6.99 14.02
C VAL A 406 15.65 -7.16 13.75
N ASN A 407 15.30 -7.32 12.48
CA ASN A 407 13.97 -7.69 12.02
C ASN A 407 14.11 -8.90 11.09
N ALA A 408 13.22 -9.86 11.24
CA ALA A 408 13.19 -11.04 10.41
C ALA A 408 11.74 -11.41 10.08
N GLY A 409 11.54 -12.07 8.97
CA GLY A 409 10.23 -12.56 8.59
C GLY A 409 10.30 -13.75 7.68
N LEU A 410 9.26 -14.55 7.75
CA LEU A 410 9.04 -15.71 6.90
C LEU A 410 7.63 -15.62 6.31
N SER A 411 7.51 -15.95 5.05
CA SER A 411 6.24 -16.05 4.36
C SER A 411 6.20 -17.31 3.52
N TYR A 412 5.12 -18.05 3.63
CA TYR A 412 4.79 -19.14 2.75
C TYR A 412 3.50 -18.83 2.03
N SER A 413 3.46 -19.04 0.72
CA SER A 413 2.22 -18.98 -0.05
C SER A 413 2.13 -20.14 -1.02
N LYS A 414 0.94 -20.69 -1.14
CA LYS A 414 0.59 -21.74 -2.07
C LYS A 414 -0.52 -21.24 -2.98
N ARG A 415 -0.37 -21.46 -4.28
CA ARG A 415 -1.41 -21.25 -5.30
C ARG A 415 -1.73 -22.57 -5.95
N PHE A 416 -3.00 -22.85 -6.19
CA PHE A 416 -3.46 -24.09 -6.77
C PHE A 416 -4.80 -23.89 -7.47
N GLN A 417 -5.10 -24.79 -8.38
CA GLN A 417 -6.41 -24.98 -9.00
C GLN A 417 -6.84 -26.42 -8.72
N ASN A 418 -8.11 -26.59 -8.33
CA ASN A 418 -8.64 -27.94 -8.18
C ASN A 418 -8.65 -28.63 -9.56
N ASP A 419 -8.50 -29.96 -9.54
CA ASP A 419 -8.54 -30.82 -10.74
C ASP A 419 -7.52 -30.47 -11.83
N THR A 420 -6.50 -29.71 -11.50
CA THR A 420 -5.39 -29.41 -12.40
C THR A 420 -4.05 -29.58 -11.69
N GLU A 421 -2.99 -29.81 -12.49
CA GLU A 421 -1.62 -29.81 -11.97
C GLU A 421 -1.06 -28.41 -11.69
N ASN A 422 -1.80 -27.35 -12.01
CA ASN A 422 -1.37 -25.98 -11.82
C ASN A 422 -1.25 -25.61 -10.35
N LYS A 423 -0.03 -25.75 -9.82
CA LYS A 423 0.30 -25.39 -8.44
C LYS A 423 1.62 -24.64 -8.38
N SER A 424 1.74 -23.76 -7.43
CA SER A 424 3.02 -23.14 -7.10
C SER A 424 3.13 -22.89 -5.60
N ASP A 425 4.32 -23.14 -5.07
CA ASP A 425 4.71 -22.88 -3.71
C ASP A 425 5.77 -21.78 -3.69
N ASN A 426 5.58 -20.78 -2.84
CA ASN A 426 6.56 -19.71 -2.67
C ASN A 426 6.96 -19.60 -1.20
N TYR A 427 8.26 -19.68 -0.95
CA TYR A 427 8.90 -19.51 0.34
C TYR A 427 9.74 -18.24 0.30
N TYR A 428 9.45 -17.29 1.17
CA TYR A 428 10.17 -16.04 1.27
C TYR A 428 10.65 -15.83 2.70
N GLY A 429 11.93 -15.53 2.84
CA GLY A 429 12.54 -15.20 4.12
C GLY A 429 13.41 -13.95 4.02
N TYR A 430 13.45 -13.17 5.09
CA TYR A 430 14.38 -12.06 5.19
C TYR A 430 14.90 -11.89 6.62
N VAL A 431 16.11 -11.35 6.69
CA VAL A 431 16.72 -10.83 7.91
C VAL A 431 17.30 -9.46 7.62
N GLY A 432 16.96 -8.49 8.43
CA GLY A 432 17.46 -7.13 8.33
C GLY A 432 18.10 -6.64 9.62
N TYR A 433 19.17 -5.87 9.49
CA TYR A 433 19.83 -5.18 10.57
C TYR A 433 19.78 -3.67 10.33
N SER A 434 19.03 -2.96 11.17
CA SER A 434 18.62 -1.57 10.89
C SER A 434 19.61 -0.49 11.36
N LYS A 435 20.68 -0.86 12.08
CA LYS A 435 21.70 0.08 12.55
C LYS A 435 23.07 -0.60 12.61
N ILE A 436 23.78 -0.62 11.49
CA ILE A 436 25.11 -1.24 11.42
C ILE A 436 26.11 -0.42 12.25
N PRO A 437 26.89 -1.04 13.15
CA PRO A 437 27.92 -0.33 13.89
C PRO A 437 28.96 0.28 12.95
N ILE A 438 29.60 1.35 13.36
CA ILE A 438 30.71 2.05 12.68
C ILE A 438 30.29 2.68 11.35
N ILE A 439 29.87 1.88 10.36
CA ILE A 439 29.53 2.38 9.01
C ILE A 439 28.11 2.96 8.92
N GLY A 440 27.27 2.72 9.94
CA GLY A 440 25.87 3.17 9.91
C GLY A 440 25.04 2.47 8.84
N GLY A 441 23.82 2.97 8.62
CA GLY A 441 22.91 2.40 7.63
C GLY A 441 22.25 1.09 8.08
N ARG A 442 21.63 0.41 7.13
CA ARG A 442 20.92 -0.87 7.32
C ARG A 442 21.32 -1.87 6.26
N ALA A 443 21.38 -3.13 6.62
CA ALA A 443 21.56 -4.23 5.68
C ALA A 443 20.39 -5.19 5.77
N SER A 444 20.08 -5.85 4.66
CA SER A 444 19.09 -6.93 4.63
C SER A 444 19.54 -8.04 3.69
N LEU A 445 19.29 -9.27 4.12
CA LEU A 445 19.41 -10.48 3.33
C LEU A 445 17.99 -10.98 3.07
N THR A 446 17.71 -11.36 1.84
CA THR A 446 16.45 -11.97 1.45
C THR A 446 16.71 -13.24 0.67
N TYR A 447 15.85 -14.23 0.87
CA TYR A 447 15.82 -15.44 0.08
C TYR A 447 14.38 -15.73 -0.32
N ASN A 448 14.17 -16.00 -1.62
CA ASN A 448 12.89 -16.34 -2.18
C ASN A 448 13.03 -17.58 -3.07
N MET A 449 12.28 -18.62 -2.76
CA MET A 449 12.15 -19.81 -3.59
C MET A 449 10.72 -19.87 -4.11
N ASN A 450 10.59 -19.94 -5.41
CA ASN A 450 9.30 -20.16 -6.07
C ASN A 450 9.35 -21.45 -6.87
N SER A 451 8.48 -22.38 -6.54
CA SER A 451 8.38 -23.70 -7.16
C SER A 451 7.03 -23.83 -7.86
N SER A 452 7.05 -24.10 -9.14
CA SER A 452 5.87 -24.41 -9.95
C SER A 452 6.08 -25.71 -10.70
N ASN A 453 5.09 -26.18 -11.44
CA ASN A 453 5.19 -27.42 -12.21
C ASN A 453 6.30 -27.40 -13.27
N TYR A 454 6.69 -26.25 -13.76
CA TYR A 454 7.66 -26.14 -14.86
C TYR A 454 8.92 -25.39 -14.49
N LEU A 455 8.98 -24.75 -13.33
CA LEU A 455 10.12 -23.90 -12.97
C LEU A 455 10.26 -23.81 -11.45
N VAL A 456 11.48 -24.04 -10.98
CA VAL A 456 11.92 -23.67 -9.64
C VAL A 456 12.90 -22.51 -9.77
N SER A 457 12.60 -21.37 -9.14
CA SER A 457 13.50 -20.22 -9.08
C SER A 457 13.94 -19.95 -7.66
N ASN A 458 15.25 -19.77 -7.47
CA ASN A 458 15.89 -19.44 -6.21
C ASN A 458 16.51 -18.06 -6.33
N ILE A 459 16.10 -17.14 -5.48
CA ILE A 459 16.52 -15.73 -5.50
C ILE A 459 17.15 -15.39 -4.16
N ALA A 460 18.44 -15.10 -4.15
CA ALA A 460 19.14 -14.58 -2.98
C ALA A 460 19.53 -13.12 -3.23
N SER A 461 19.32 -12.25 -2.26
CA SER A 461 19.69 -10.84 -2.40
C SER A 461 20.22 -10.25 -1.11
N ILE A 462 21.26 -9.45 -1.24
CA ILE A 462 21.80 -8.60 -0.19
C ILE A 462 21.58 -7.14 -0.58
N ARG A 463 21.12 -6.32 0.36
CA ARG A 463 20.92 -4.89 0.17
C ARG A 463 21.54 -4.12 1.33
N TYR A 464 22.23 -3.04 1.01
CA TYR A 464 22.72 -2.06 1.96
C TYR A 464 22.11 -0.71 1.65
N SER A 465 21.57 -0.03 2.66
CA SER A 465 20.92 1.27 2.53
C SER A 465 21.48 2.23 3.56
N ARG A 466 21.80 3.44 3.13
CA ARG A 466 22.30 4.49 4.03
C ARG A 466 21.74 5.86 3.63
N SER A 467 21.41 6.64 4.65
CA SER A 467 21.04 8.04 4.48
C SER A 467 22.21 8.94 4.83
N PHE A 468 22.43 9.97 4.02
CA PHE A 468 23.48 10.97 4.15
C PHE A 468 22.84 12.36 4.21
N MET A 469 23.63 13.40 4.54
CA MET A 469 23.19 14.80 4.53
C MET A 469 21.89 15.01 5.32
N GLU A 470 21.87 14.55 6.58
CA GLU A 470 20.68 14.64 7.44
C GLU A 470 19.41 14.05 6.79
N GLN A 471 19.56 12.89 6.15
CA GLN A 471 18.51 12.15 5.43
C GLN A 471 18.04 12.80 4.11
N ARG A 472 18.70 13.84 3.62
CA ARG A 472 18.37 14.42 2.32
C ARG A 472 18.79 13.53 1.15
N LEU A 473 19.86 12.78 1.30
CA LEU A 473 20.36 11.83 0.31
C LEU A 473 20.22 10.41 0.85
N ASN A 474 19.43 9.58 0.19
CA ASN A 474 19.31 8.15 0.50
C ASN A 474 19.92 7.36 -0.65
N ALA A 475 20.78 6.42 -0.33
CA ALA A 475 21.41 5.53 -1.28
C ALA A 475 21.20 4.07 -0.85
N ASP A 476 20.78 3.25 -1.80
CA ASP A 476 20.64 1.81 -1.69
C ASP A 476 21.55 1.14 -2.70
N PHE A 477 22.25 0.08 -2.29
CA PHE A 477 23.02 -0.79 -3.16
C PHE A 477 22.57 -2.22 -2.91
N TYR A 478 22.41 -3.00 -3.97
CA TYR A 478 22.04 -4.40 -3.84
C TYR A 478 22.73 -5.27 -4.88
N TYR A 479 22.92 -6.51 -4.45
CA TYR A 479 23.27 -7.62 -5.32
C TYR A 479 22.20 -8.69 -5.19
N ARG A 480 21.79 -9.26 -6.32
CA ARG A 480 20.79 -10.32 -6.39
C ARG A 480 21.28 -11.41 -7.34
N PHE A 481 21.27 -12.63 -6.84
CA PHE A 481 21.52 -13.83 -7.58
C PHE A 481 20.22 -14.58 -7.79
N VAL A 482 19.94 -15.00 -9.01
CA VAL A 482 18.77 -15.77 -9.40
C VAL A 482 19.21 -17.03 -10.10
N ASN A 483 18.71 -18.17 -9.65
CA ASN A 483 18.92 -19.46 -10.31
C ASN A 483 17.57 -20.01 -10.76
N TYR A 484 17.48 -20.39 -12.03
CA TYR A 484 16.31 -20.93 -12.68
C TYR A 484 16.54 -22.40 -13.05
N ASN A 485 15.73 -23.30 -12.49
CA ASN A 485 15.75 -24.74 -12.75
C ASN A 485 14.42 -25.12 -13.43
N TYR A 486 14.48 -25.47 -14.69
CA TYR A 486 13.31 -25.86 -15.46
C TYR A 486 13.03 -27.36 -15.32
N ALA A 487 11.74 -27.75 -15.30
CA ALA A 487 11.32 -29.13 -15.17
C ALA A 487 11.47 -29.93 -16.49
N ALA A 488 11.52 -29.26 -17.63
CA ALA A 488 11.74 -29.88 -18.95
C ALA A 488 13.26 -29.92 -19.28
N ASN A 489 13.66 -30.57 -20.38
CA ASN A 489 15.05 -30.62 -20.86
C ASN A 489 15.61 -29.24 -21.30
N ILE A 490 15.23 -28.19 -20.60
CA ILE A 490 15.74 -26.83 -20.79
C ILE A 490 16.93 -26.66 -19.87
N PRO A 491 18.10 -26.17 -20.35
CA PRO A 491 19.25 -25.93 -19.50
C PRO A 491 18.91 -24.97 -18.35
N ASN A 492 19.34 -25.34 -17.14
CA ASN A 492 19.27 -24.45 -16.01
C ASN A 492 20.18 -23.26 -16.23
N PHE A 493 19.77 -22.08 -15.78
CA PHE A 493 20.61 -20.91 -15.88
C PHE A 493 20.56 -20.04 -14.64
N SER A 494 21.61 -19.27 -14.46
CA SER A 494 21.70 -18.29 -13.38
C SER A 494 21.91 -16.89 -13.92
N GLN A 495 21.43 -15.91 -13.17
CA GLN A 495 21.53 -14.51 -13.52
C GLN A 495 21.96 -13.67 -12.32
N ASN A 496 22.90 -12.76 -12.55
CA ASN A 496 23.40 -11.85 -11.55
C ASN A 496 22.86 -10.45 -11.83
N TYR A 497 22.49 -9.76 -10.76
CA TYR A 497 22.01 -8.38 -10.81
C TYR A 497 22.79 -7.55 -9.80
N VAL A 498 23.29 -6.41 -10.23
CA VAL A 498 23.87 -5.38 -9.37
C VAL A 498 23.08 -4.11 -9.59
N GLY A 499 22.61 -3.50 -8.54
CA GLY A 499 21.82 -2.29 -8.67
C GLY A 499 22.06 -1.28 -7.58
N SER A 500 21.72 -0.05 -7.92
CA SER A 500 21.73 1.08 -7.00
C SER A 500 20.47 1.93 -7.18
N TYR A 501 20.05 2.52 -6.08
CA TYR A 501 19.00 3.52 -6.07
C TYR A 501 19.43 4.70 -5.21
N VAL A 502 19.34 5.90 -5.75
CA VAL A 502 19.68 7.14 -5.06
C VAL A 502 18.48 8.08 -5.12
N SER A 503 18.09 8.62 -3.99
CA SER A 503 17.06 9.65 -3.93
C SER A 503 17.58 10.86 -3.16
N TYR A 504 17.38 12.04 -3.73
CA TYR A 504 17.78 13.31 -3.16
C TYR A 504 16.56 14.22 -2.93
N TYR A 505 16.33 14.59 -1.69
CA TYR A 505 15.30 15.54 -1.28
C TYR A 505 15.89 16.96 -1.32
N ILE A 506 15.69 17.67 -2.44
CA ILE A 506 16.15 19.06 -2.59
C ILE A 506 15.49 19.91 -1.49
N ASN A 507 14.20 19.69 -1.30
CA ASN A 507 13.42 20.24 -0.20
C ASN A 507 12.21 19.33 0.10
N ARG A 508 11.34 19.73 1.04
CA ARG A 508 10.14 18.94 1.43
C ARG A 508 9.18 18.68 0.26
N LEU A 509 9.19 19.53 -0.74
CA LEU A 509 8.27 19.47 -1.87
C LEU A 509 8.88 18.83 -3.11
N PHE A 510 10.21 18.78 -3.21
CA PHE A 510 10.90 18.37 -4.43
C PHE A 510 11.88 17.22 -4.18
N THR A 511 11.69 16.13 -4.91
CA THR A 511 12.51 14.92 -4.80
C THR A 511 12.98 14.50 -6.18
N VAL A 512 14.26 14.19 -6.31
CA VAL A 512 14.86 13.57 -7.50
C VAL A 512 15.35 12.19 -7.11
N SER A 513 15.12 11.19 -7.95
CA SER A 513 15.66 9.86 -7.74
C SER A 513 16.19 9.27 -9.04
N LEU A 514 17.26 8.50 -8.92
CA LEU A 514 17.93 7.78 -9.99
C LEU A 514 18.15 6.35 -9.53
N SER A 515 17.89 5.38 -10.39
CA SER A 515 18.28 4.00 -10.15
C SER A 515 18.92 3.40 -11.39
N GLY A 516 19.89 2.52 -11.15
CA GLY A 516 20.53 1.72 -12.17
C GLY A 516 20.57 0.26 -11.73
N GLU A 517 20.26 -0.65 -12.63
CA GLU A 517 20.45 -2.09 -12.45
C GLU A 517 21.16 -2.64 -13.68
N PHE A 518 22.22 -3.35 -13.44
CA PHE A 518 22.93 -4.14 -14.43
C PHE A 518 22.64 -5.61 -14.18
N SER A 519 22.35 -6.36 -15.23
CA SER A 519 22.24 -7.80 -15.16
C SER A 519 22.95 -8.47 -16.33
N THR A 520 23.60 -9.58 -16.05
CA THR A 520 24.28 -10.38 -17.07
C THR A 520 23.77 -11.82 -17.04
N TYR A 521 23.55 -12.36 -18.23
CA TYR A 521 23.16 -13.73 -18.49
C TYR A 521 23.84 -14.20 -19.76
N ASP A 522 24.55 -15.32 -19.72
CA ASP A 522 25.19 -15.97 -20.88
C ASP A 522 25.93 -15.00 -21.83
N LYS A 523 26.73 -14.10 -21.26
CA LYS A 523 27.47 -13.01 -21.94
C LYS A 523 26.59 -11.87 -22.47
N GLU A 524 25.28 -11.92 -22.25
CA GLU A 524 24.35 -10.85 -22.61
C GLU A 524 24.17 -9.87 -21.49
N ASN A 525 24.22 -8.59 -21.78
CA ASN A 525 24.13 -7.52 -20.81
C ASN A 525 22.80 -6.80 -20.95
N ASN A 526 22.18 -6.52 -19.80
CA ASN A 526 20.97 -5.72 -19.72
C ASN A 526 21.18 -4.60 -18.71
N TYR A 527 20.83 -3.38 -19.11
CA TYR A 527 20.91 -2.19 -18.27
C TYR A 527 19.50 -1.61 -18.10
N ARG A 528 19.10 -1.36 -16.85
CA ARG A 528 17.89 -0.63 -16.52
C ARG A 528 18.27 0.66 -15.84
N ILE A 529 17.89 1.78 -16.41
CA ILE A 529 18.15 3.11 -15.87
C ILE A 529 16.81 3.81 -15.69
N ASN A 530 16.52 4.23 -14.46
CA ASN A 530 15.27 4.95 -14.19
C ASN A 530 15.59 6.25 -13.48
N ALA A 531 15.01 7.33 -13.98
CA ALA A 531 15.07 8.65 -13.36
C ALA A 531 13.65 9.12 -13.02
N ARG A 532 13.47 9.76 -11.87
CA ARG A 532 12.18 10.28 -11.45
C ARG A 532 12.32 11.61 -10.74
N ILE A 533 11.44 12.53 -11.08
CA ILE A 533 11.29 13.82 -10.43
C ILE A 533 9.87 13.88 -9.84
N ILE A 534 9.76 14.32 -8.59
CA ILE A 534 8.48 14.47 -7.89
C ILE A 534 8.40 15.87 -7.32
N LYS A 535 7.33 16.57 -7.66
CA LYS A 535 6.94 17.83 -7.02
C LYS A 535 5.64 17.62 -6.25
N ARG A 536 5.63 17.99 -4.97
CA ARG A 536 4.45 17.95 -4.12
C ARG A 536 3.98 19.35 -3.83
N PHE A 537 2.68 19.53 -3.67
CA PHE A 537 2.05 20.78 -3.32
C PHE A 537 1.11 20.50 -2.15
N TYR A 538 1.21 21.29 -1.10
CA TYR A 538 0.35 21.17 0.07
C TYR A 538 -0.19 22.54 0.43
N ARG A 539 -1.48 22.61 0.72
CA ARG A 539 -2.09 23.78 1.28
C ARG A 539 -2.98 23.34 2.44
N ASN A 540 -2.47 23.51 3.66
CA ASN A 540 -3.25 23.34 4.87
C ASN A 540 -3.47 24.74 5.43
N ARG A 541 -4.69 25.26 5.33
CA ARG A 541 -5.10 26.39 6.17
C ARG A 541 -5.51 25.81 7.52
N LYS A 542 -4.57 25.74 8.48
CA LYS A 542 -4.97 25.69 9.87
C LYS A 542 -5.48 27.08 10.25
N LYS A 543 -6.74 27.17 10.64
CA LYS A 543 -7.21 28.28 11.48
C LYS A 543 -6.79 28.02 12.90
#